data_27aa438c3f24b16dc7da2c7503b46520
#
_entry.id   27aa438c3f24b16dc7da2c7503b46520
#
_cell.length_a   1.000
_cell.length_b   1.000
_cell.length_c   1.000
_cell.angle_alpha   90.00
_cell.angle_beta   90.00
_cell.angle_gamma   90.00
#
_symmetry.space_group_name_H-M   'P 1'
#
loop_
_entity.id
_entity.type
_entity.pdbx_description
1 polymer ?
#
loop_
_entity_poly.entity_id
_entity_poly.type
_entity_poly.pdbx_seq_one_letter_code
_entity_poly.pdbx_strand_id
1 'polypeptide(L)'
;RSVSRGLGDVYKRQLETDRRLLRARVSTIESRLDKVRQQRAQNRRARQRAEVPLVSLVGYTNAGKSTLFNTWSDSGVYTADQLFATLDPTLARVEIEGLGGVIIADTVGFIADLPHTLVQAFRATLEETLNASLLIHVIDVAADDREFLKMEVESVLDEIGAGDIPQLLVFNKIDLLEREPRITRDSEGRPDSVSVSAKNGAGLDLLRDAIGERLAGNFFRGCVELTPAQGKLRAALYEMGAVKSEDWLNAGGSELDIYLPESDWTRLKQQHGF
;
A
#
# COMPACT_ATOMS: atom_id res chain seq x y z
N ARG A 1 58.42 -19.05 32.31
CA ARG A 1 58.06 -18.81 30.84
C ARG A 1 56.87 -19.66 30.30
N SER A 2 56.06 -20.27 31.13
CA SER A 2 54.92 -21.16 30.66
C SER A 2 53.51 -20.57 30.82
N VAL A 3 53.32 -19.46 31.48
CA VAL A 3 52.00 -18.86 31.77
C VAL A 3 51.40 -18.09 30.58
N SER A 4 52.23 -17.60 29.66
CA SER A 4 51.78 -16.77 28.54
C SER A 4 51.11 -17.55 27.38
N ARG A 5 51.37 -18.86 27.24
CA ARG A 5 50.76 -19.71 26.17
C ARG A 5 49.31 -20.13 26.49
N GLY A 6 48.93 -20.28 27.74
CA GLY A 6 47.59 -20.69 28.12
C GLY A 6 46.53 -19.62 27.95
N LEU A 7 46.85 -18.33 28.18
CA LEU A 7 45.89 -17.23 28.04
C LEU A 7 45.47 -16.99 26.58
N GLY A 8 46.45 -17.10 25.64
CA GLY A 8 46.15 -16.95 24.20
C GLY A 8 45.24 -18.06 23.64
N ASP A 9 45.34 -19.27 24.17
CA ASP A 9 44.54 -20.42 23.70
C ASP A 9 43.12 -20.38 24.26
N VAL A 10 42.95 -19.92 25.48
CA VAL A 10 41.64 -19.68 26.11
C VAL A 10 40.91 -18.57 25.36
N TYR A 11 41.60 -17.46 25.04
CA TYR A 11 40.98 -16.36 24.28
C TYR A 11 40.58 -16.75 22.87
N LYS A 12 41.39 -17.55 22.16
CA LYS A 12 41.03 -18.08 20.83
C LYS A 12 39.82 -18.97 20.88
N ARG A 13 39.71 -19.89 21.85
CA ARG A 13 38.54 -20.76 22.04
C ARG A 13 37.26 -19.97 22.34
N GLN A 14 37.39 -18.92 23.14
CA GLN A 14 36.27 -18.04 23.48
C GLN A 14 35.77 -17.29 22.22
N LEU A 15 36.71 -16.73 21.41
CA LEU A 15 36.39 -16.08 20.13
C LEU A 15 35.72 -17.07 19.13
N GLU A 16 36.20 -18.31 19.08
CA GLU A 16 35.60 -19.32 18.20
C GLU A 16 34.18 -19.71 18.66
N THR A 17 33.98 -19.80 19.97
CA THR A 17 32.65 -20.09 20.56
C THR A 17 31.70 -18.92 20.30
N ASP A 18 32.12 -17.68 20.49
CA ASP A 18 31.34 -16.48 20.25
C ASP A 18 30.97 -16.36 18.77
N ARG A 19 31.92 -16.60 17.86
CA ARG A 19 31.65 -16.63 16.42
C ARG A 19 30.64 -17.71 16.04
N ARG A 20 30.69 -18.90 16.65
CA ARG A 20 29.73 -19.98 16.42
C ARG A 20 28.35 -19.61 16.91
N LEU A 21 28.24 -18.99 18.09
CA LEU A 21 26.98 -18.52 18.66
C LEU A 21 26.37 -17.38 17.80
N LEU A 22 27.19 -16.44 17.34
CA LEU A 22 26.76 -15.39 16.44
C LEU A 22 26.21 -15.95 15.11
N ARG A 23 26.94 -16.90 14.48
CA ARG A 23 26.46 -17.56 13.25
C ARG A 23 25.15 -18.32 13.46
N ALA A 24 25.02 -19.04 14.56
CA ALA A 24 23.77 -19.72 14.90
C ALA A 24 22.60 -18.74 15.10
N ARG A 25 22.89 -17.58 15.71
CA ARG A 25 21.89 -16.53 15.92
C ARG A 25 21.48 -15.86 14.61
N VAL A 26 22.44 -15.56 13.73
CA VAL A 26 22.19 -15.05 12.37
C VAL A 26 21.32 -16.03 11.59
N SER A 27 21.67 -17.31 11.53
CA SER A 27 20.89 -18.35 10.84
C SER A 27 19.46 -18.47 11.39
N THR A 28 19.29 -18.33 12.71
CA THR A 28 17.96 -18.34 13.35
C THR A 28 17.13 -17.13 12.92
N ILE A 29 17.75 -15.94 12.84
CA ILE A 29 17.11 -14.70 12.39
C ILE A 29 16.72 -14.82 10.93
N GLU A 30 17.61 -15.30 10.07
CA GLU A 30 17.34 -15.52 8.64
C GLU A 30 16.14 -16.46 8.43
N SER A 31 16.11 -17.59 9.15
CA SER A 31 14.98 -18.53 9.10
C SER A 31 13.65 -17.91 9.55
N ARG A 32 13.68 -17.03 10.55
CA ARG A 32 12.48 -16.29 10.98
C ARG A 32 12.03 -15.27 9.93
N LEU A 33 12.97 -14.56 9.32
CA LEU A 33 12.67 -13.62 8.23
C LEU A 33 12.03 -14.32 7.03
N ASP A 34 12.53 -15.49 6.67
CA ASP A 34 11.97 -16.27 5.55
C ASP A 34 10.52 -16.72 5.84
N LYS A 35 10.23 -17.13 7.07
CA LYS A 35 8.85 -17.45 7.48
C LYS A 35 7.92 -16.24 7.38
N VAL A 36 8.38 -15.07 7.84
CA VAL A 36 7.62 -13.82 7.76
C VAL A 36 7.37 -13.46 6.28
N ARG A 37 8.39 -13.57 5.42
CA ARG A 37 8.26 -13.33 3.97
C ARG A 37 7.22 -14.26 3.33
N GLN A 38 7.26 -15.56 3.66
CA GLN A 38 6.29 -16.53 3.15
C GLN A 38 4.85 -16.20 3.61
N GLN A 39 4.68 -15.84 4.87
CA GLN A 39 3.37 -15.49 5.42
C GLN A 39 2.82 -14.21 4.78
N ARG A 40 3.66 -13.19 4.56
CA ARG A 40 3.28 -11.98 3.83
C ARG A 40 2.87 -12.30 2.39
N ALA A 41 3.63 -13.14 1.69
CA ALA A 41 3.29 -13.56 0.33
C ALA A 41 1.96 -14.32 0.26
N GLN A 42 1.65 -15.18 1.24
CA GLN A 42 0.36 -15.86 1.33
C GLN A 42 -0.80 -14.89 1.57
N ASN A 43 -0.64 -13.96 2.52
CA ASN A 43 -1.66 -12.94 2.81
C ASN A 43 -1.90 -12.03 1.59
N ARG A 44 -0.84 -11.69 0.85
CA ARG A 44 -0.92 -10.92 -0.40
C ARG A 44 -1.72 -11.65 -1.46
N ARG A 45 -1.43 -12.93 -1.71
CA ARG A 45 -2.20 -13.77 -2.64
C ARG A 45 -3.68 -13.87 -2.25
N ALA A 46 -3.97 -13.96 -0.96
CA ALA A 46 -5.34 -13.98 -0.46
C ALA A 46 -6.06 -12.65 -0.73
N ARG A 47 -5.38 -11.50 -0.51
CA ARG A 47 -5.92 -10.16 -0.84
C ARG A 47 -6.18 -10.01 -2.34
N GLN A 48 -5.21 -10.41 -3.17
CA GLN A 48 -5.34 -10.37 -4.64
C GLN A 48 -6.51 -11.22 -5.15
N ARG A 49 -6.74 -12.40 -4.55
CA ARG A 49 -7.89 -13.24 -4.89
C ARG A 49 -9.23 -12.66 -4.42
N ALA A 50 -9.22 -11.91 -3.32
CA ALA A 50 -10.40 -11.25 -2.80
C ALA A 50 -10.68 -9.89 -3.47
N GLU A 51 -9.81 -9.46 -4.40
CA GLU A 51 -9.89 -8.20 -5.16
C GLU A 51 -10.12 -6.95 -4.30
N VAL A 52 -9.64 -6.98 -3.05
CA VAL A 52 -9.72 -5.83 -2.15
C VAL A 52 -8.66 -4.82 -2.55
N PRO A 53 -9.02 -3.59 -2.95
CA PRO A 53 -8.06 -2.56 -3.32
C PRO A 53 -7.10 -2.27 -2.17
N LEU A 54 -5.81 -2.11 -2.50
CA LEU A 54 -4.77 -1.71 -1.56
C LEU A 54 -4.40 -0.25 -1.82
N VAL A 55 -4.48 0.58 -0.79
CA VAL A 55 -4.08 1.98 -0.80
C VAL A 55 -2.87 2.13 0.11
N SER A 56 -1.76 2.61 -0.42
CA SER A 56 -0.52 2.78 0.34
C SER A 56 -0.27 4.25 0.66
N LEU A 57 0.00 4.56 1.93
CA LEU A 57 0.42 5.89 2.35
C LEU A 57 1.92 6.05 2.10
N VAL A 58 2.29 7.01 1.28
CA VAL A 58 3.68 7.38 0.97
C VAL A 58 3.93 8.85 1.34
N GLY A 59 5.16 9.23 1.50
CA GLY A 59 5.52 10.62 1.82
C GLY A 59 6.71 10.71 2.74
N TYR A 60 7.21 11.92 2.90
CA TYR A 60 8.39 12.17 3.71
C TYR A 60 8.16 11.81 5.18
N THR A 61 9.26 11.58 5.93
CA THR A 61 9.16 11.38 7.40
C THR A 61 8.50 12.60 8.04
N ASN A 62 7.71 12.34 9.08
CA ASN A 62 6.96 13.37 9.82
C ASN A 62 5.87 14.14 9.01
N ALA A 63 5.52 13.72 7.78
CA ALA A 63 4.38 14.28 7.05
C ALA A 63 3.02 13.94 7.68
N GLY A 64 2.99 13.01 8.65
CA GLY A 64 1.80 12.63 9.40
C GLY A 64 1.08 11.40 8.84
N LYS A 65 1.77 10.50 8.10
CA LYS A 65 1.19 9.26 7.56
C LYS A 65 0.60 8.36 8.63
N SER A 66 1.36 8.02 9.66
CA SER A 66 0.89 7.16 10.76
C SER A 66 -0.20 7.82 11.59
N THR A 67 -0.18 9.15 11.73
CA THR A 67 -1.28 9.90 12.36
C THR A 67 -2.56 9.77 11.52
N LEU A 68 -2.45 9.97 10.20
CA LEU A 68 -3.57 9.84 9.27
C LEU A 68 -4.13 8.42 9.30
N PHE A 69 -3.26 7.40 9.26
CA PHE A 69 -3.63 6.00 9.35
C PHE A 69 -4.41 5.70 10.63
N ASN A 70 -3.91 6.14 11.79
CA ASN A 70 -4.56 5.89 13.07
C ASN A 70 -5.92 6.56 13.20
N THR A 71 -6.02 7.83 12.80
CA THR A 71 -7.27 8.59 12.87
C THR A 71 -8.32 7.99 11.93
N TRP A 72 -7.87 7.40 10.83
CA TRP A 72 -8.77 6.83 9.82
C TRP A 72 -9.20 5.40 10.15
N SER A 73 -8.31 4.59 10.70
CA SER A 73 -8.55 3.17 10.95
C SER A 73 -9.06 2.84 12.35
N ASP A 74 -9.23 3.85 13.23
CA ASP A 74 -9.50 3.66 14.66
C ASP A 74 -8.48 2.71 15.35
N SER A 75 -7.34 2.51 14.73
CA SER A 75 -6.29 1.63 15.22
C SER A 75 -5.30 2.45 16.04
N GLY A 76 -5.21 2.21 17.34
CA GLY A 76 -4.28 2.88 18.24
C GLY A 76 -2.81 2.51 18.04
N VAL A 77 -2.31 2.54 16.80
CA VAL A 77 -0.88 2.30 16.50
C VAL A 77 -0.04 3.47 17.02
N TYR A 78 1.06 3.15 17.67
CA TYR A 78 1.96 4.14 18.27
C TYR A 78 2.51 5.11 17.21
N THR A 79 2.20 6.40 17.36
CA THR A 79 2.77 7.48 16.55
C THR A 79 3.79 8.24 17.38
N ALA A 80 5.00 8.38 16.87
CA ALA A 80 6.05 9.19 17.49
C ALA A 80 6.54 10.23 16.49
N ASP A 81 6.87 11.43 16.97
CA ASP A 81 7.58 12.45 16.20
C ASP A 81 9.06 12.08 16.06
N GLN A 82 9.30 10.92 15.47
CA GLN A 82 10.65 10.37 15.25
C GLN A 82 10.79 9.93 13.80
N LEU A 83 12.01 10.06 13.28
CA LEU A 83 12.36 9.49 11.98
C LEU A 83 12.13 7.97 12.02
N PHE A 84 11.47 7.43 11.00
CA PHE A 84 11.15 6.01 10.90
C PHE A 84 10.26 5.47 12.05
N ALA A 85 9.25 6.24 12.45
CA ALA A 85 8.26 5.78 13.45
C ALA A 85 7.59 4.45 13.04
N THR A 86 7.39 4.24 11.73
CA THR A 86 6.89 2.98 11.15
C THR A 86 8.04 2.29 10.43
N LEU A 87 8.46 1.09 10.89
CA LEU A 87 9.45 0.25 10.23
C LEU A 87 8.80 -0.92 9.47
N ASP A 88 7.68 -1.41 9.96
CA ASP A 88 6.90 -2.50 9.37
C ASP A 88 5.57 -1.94 8.88
N PRO A 89 5.13 -2.24 7.65
CA PRO A 89 3.86 -1.74 7.15
C PRO A 89 2.72 -2.27 8.02
N THR A 90 1.89 -1.36 8.49
CA THR A 90 0.67 -1.69 9.22
C THR A 90 -0.50 -1.63 8.26
N LEU A 91 -1.34 -2.65 8.28
CA LEU A 91 -2.50 -2.76 7.40
C LEU A 91 -3.80 -2.61 8.21
N ALA A 92 -4.72 -1.82 7.70
CA ALA A 92 -6.07 -1.71 8.24
C ALA A 92 -7.11 -1.79 7.12
N ARG A 93 -8.29 -2.33 7.45
CA ARG A 93 -9.43 -2.33 6.55
C ARG A 93 -10.33 -1.14 6.90
N VAL A 94 -10.68 -0.37 5.88
CA VAL A 94 -11.58 0.78 5.96
C VAL A 94 -12.70 0.57 4.95
N GLU A 95 -13.93 0.85 5.34
CA GLU A 95 -15.08 0.83 4.44
C GLU A 95 -15.21 2.18 3.74
N ILE A 96 -15.34 2.14 2.40
CA ILE A 96 -15.56 3.31 1.56
C ILE A 96 -16.93 3.18 0.90
N GLU A 97 -17.75 4.19 1.04
CA GLU A 97 -19.10 4.19 0.50
C GLU A 97 -19.09 3.96 -1.03
N GLY A 98 -19.93 3.05 -1.49
CA GLY A 98 -20.02 2.68 -2.91
C GLY A 98 -18.93 1.75 -3.43
N LEU A 99 -17.80 1.58 -2.73
CA LEU A 99 -16.69 0.70 -3.12
C LEU A 99 -16.58 -0.54 -2.23
N GLY A 100 -17.00 -0.43 -0.95
CA GLY A 100 -16.83 -1.49 0.05
C GLY A 100 -15.48 -1.40 0.77
N GLY A 101 -14.95 -2.56 1.21
CA GLY A 101 -13.73 -2.60 1.99
C GLY A 101 -12.47 -2.32 1.16
N VAL A 102 -11.64 -1.41 1.65
CA VAL A 102 -10.31 -1.05 1.11
C VAL A 102 -9.27 -1.33 2.17
N ILE A 103 -8.12 -1.85 1.79
CA ILE A 103 -6.99 -2.02 2.69
C ILE A 103 -6.08 -0.80 2.60
N ILE A 104 -5.80 -0.17 3.73
CA ILE A 104 -4.84 0.91 3.83
C ILE A 104 -3.56 0.38 4.44
N ALA A 105 -2.42 0.74 3.85
CA ALA A 105 -1.09 0.43 4.35
C ALA A 105 -0.39 1.70 4.82
N ASP A 106 0.00 1.76 6.11
CA ASP A 106 0.98 2.73 6.57
C ASP A 106 2.39 2.22 6.29
N THR A 107 3.19 3.01 5.61
CA THR A 107 4.54 2.61 5.19
C THR A 107 5.62 3.45 5.85
N VAL A 108 6.85 3.01 5.70
CA VAL A 108 8.04 3.75 6.15
C VAL A 108 8.07 5.13 5.51
N GLY A 109 8.41 6.17 6.31
CA GLY A 109 8.65 7.51 5.78
C GLY A 109 9.93 7.59 4.97
N PHE A 110 9.87 8.26 3.83
CA PHE A 110 11.05 8.57 3.04
C PHE A 110 11.89 9.67 3.71
N ILE A 111 13.20 9.62 3.51
CA ILE A 111 14.15 10.66 3.91
C ILE A 111 14.99 11.05 2.68
N ALA A 112 15.49 12.27 2.68
CA ALA A 112 16.47 12.70 1.68
C ALA A 112 17.72 11.81 1.76
N ASP A 113 18.35 11.58 0.61
CA ASP A 113 19.58 10.78 0.50
C ASP A 113 19.47 9.38 1.14
N LEU A 114 18.38 8.65 0.85
CA LEU A 114 18.22 7.28 1.35
C LEU A 114 19.41 6.43 0.84
N PRO A 115 20.31 5.94 1.70
CA PRO A 115 21.42 5.12 1.23
C PRO A 115 20.90 3.88 0.49
N HIS A 116 21.47 3.53 -0.66
CA HIS A 116 21.07 2.36 -1.46
C HIS A 116 21.05 1.05 -0.66
N THR A 117 21.86 0.96 0.39
CA THR A 117 21.87 -0.18 1.33
C THR A 117 20.58 -0.23 2.17
N LEU A 118 20.01 0.92 2.52
CA LEU A 118 18.74 1.02 3.22
C LEU A 118 17.54 0.79 2.28
N VAL A 119 17.61 1.22 1.02
CA VAL A 119 16.59 0.90 0.00
C VAL A 119 16.41 -0.63 -0.10
N GLN A 120 17.53 -1.39 -0.13
CA GLN A 120 17.46 -2.85 -0.13
C GLN A 120 16.87 -3.43 1.18
N ALA A 121 17.20 -2.85 2.33
CA ALA A 121 16.64 -3.27 3.61
C ALA A 121 15.14 -2.96 3.71
N PHE A 122 14.69 -1.81 3.18
CA PHE A 122 13.29 -1.38 3.14
C PHE A 122 12.50 -1.98 1.98
N ARG A 123 13.15 -2.64 1.01
CA ARG A 123 12.47 -3.22 -0.15
C ARG A 123 11.29 -4.11 0.24
N ALA A 124 11.41 -4.87 1.33
CA ALA A 124 10.34 -5.72 1.84
C ALA A 124 9.14 -4.92 2.41
N THR A 125 9.38 -3.70 2.91
CA THR A 125 8.34 -2.79 3.41
C THR A 125 7.73 -1.98 2.27
N LEU A 126 8.50 -1.70 1.22
CA LEU A 126 8.06 -1.02 0.01
C LEU A 126 7.31 -1.95 -0.96
N GLU A 127 7.36 -3.27 -0.75
CA GLU A 127 6.56 -4.21 -1.56
C GLU A 127 5.05 -3.96 -1.48
N GLU A 128 4.53 -3.46 -0.37
CA GLU A 128 3.11 -3.08 -0.27
C GLU A 128 2.82 -1.84 -1.13
N THR A 129 3.76 -0.90 -1.26
CA THR A 129 3.65 0.25 -2.15
C THR A 129 3.58 -0.20 -3.61
N LEU A 130 4.45 -1.14 -4.03
CA LEU A 130 4.47 -1.67 -5.40
C LEU A 130 3.19 -2.43 -5.81
N ASN A 131 2.44 -2.94 -4.83
CA ASN A 131 1.20 -3.66 -5.09
C ASN A 131 -0.05 -2.80 -4.84
N ALA A 132 0.12 -1.51 -4.57
CA ALA A 132 -0.99 -0.61 -4.33
C ALA A 132 -1.77 -0.31 -5.61
N SER A 133 -3.08 -0.21 -5.48
CA SER A 133 -3.98 0.29 -6.54
C SER A 133 -3.98 1.82 -6.61
N LEU A 134 -3.61 2.47 -5.50
CA LEU A 134 -3.53 3.92 -5.37
C LEU A 134 -2.49 4.27 -4.30
N LEU A 135 -1.65 5.26 -4.57
CA LEU A 135 -0.76 5.87 -3.59
C LEU A 135 -1.39 7.14 -3.04
N ILE A 136 -1.41 7.29 -1.74
CA ILE A 136 -1.72 8.53 -1.05
C ILE A 136 -0.41 9.19 -0.66
N HIS A 137 -0.02 10.22 -1.41
CA HIS A 137 1.19 10.97 -1.14
C HIS A 137 0.91 12.07 -0.11
N VAL A 138 1.28 11.81 1.14
CA VAL A 138 1.05 12.73 2.27
C VAL A 138 2.16 13.77 2.34
N ILE A 139 1.78 15.04 2.27
CA ILE A 139 2.66 16.21 2.26
C ILE A 139 2.32 17.09 3.46
N ASP A 140 3.32 17.50 4.21
CA ASP A 140 3.15 18.52 5.26
C ASP A 140 2.99 19.89 4.61
N VAL A 141 1.78 20.47 4.69
CA VAL A 141 1.50 21.77 4.07
C VAL A 141 2.20 22.92 4.77
N ALA A 142 2.62 22.74 6.02
CA ALA A 142 3.31 23.76 6.82
C ALA A 142 4.84 23.74 6.64
N ALA A 143 5.40 22.75 5.93
CA ALA A 143 6.82 22.69 5.64
C ALA A 143 7.21 23.73 4.57
N ASP A 144 8.26 24.51 4.83
CA ASP A 144 8.75 25.54 3.90
C ASP A 144 9.33 24.93 2.62
N ASP A 145 9.93 23.76 2.73
CA ASP A 145 10.60 22.99 1.67
C ASP A 145 9.72 21.88 1.07
N ARG A 146 8.40 21.95 1.25
CA ARG A 146 7.43 20.89 0.84
C ARG A 146 7.55 20.46 -0.62
N GLU A 147 7.84 21.39 -1.54
CA GLU A 147 7.99 21.06 -2.97
C GLU A 147 9.25 20.21 -3.21
N PHE A 148 10.35 20.55 -2.52
CA PHE A 148 11.56 19.74 -2.55
C PHE A 148 11.32 18.35 -1.96
N LEU A 149 10.69 18.26 -0.80
CA LEU A 149 10.37 17.00 -0.13
C LEU A 149 9.43 16.13 -0.99
N LYS A 150 8.48 16.75 -1.69
CA LYS A 150 7.62 16.05 -2.65
C LYS A 150 8.43 15.42 -3.77
N MET A 151 9.33 16.19 -4.40
CA MET A 151 10.19 15.70 -5.49
C MET A 151 11.11 14.56 -5.04
N GLU A 152 11.67 14.62 -3.83
CA GLU A 152 12.47 13.54 -3.24
C GLU A 152 11.66 12.24 -3.12
N VAL A 153 10.42 12.32 -2.66
CA VAL A 153 9.54 11.15 -2.56
C VAL A 153 9.23 10.59 -3.94
N GLU A 154 8.91 11.43 -4.92
CA GLU A 154 8.64 11.03 -6.31
C GLU A 154 9.87 10.34 -6.91
N SER A 155 11.08 10.88 -6.70
CA SER A 155 12.33 10.27 -7.16
C SER A 155 12.54 8.87 -6.57
N VAL A 156 12.25 8.67 -5.29
CA VAL A 156 12.35 7.34 -4.66
C VAL A 156 11.27 6.39 -5.18
N LEU A 157 10.05 6.87 -5.43
CA LEU A 157 8.98 6.05 -6.03
C LEU A 157 9.38 5.57 -7.42
N ASP A 158 10.02 6.42 -8.23
CA ASP A 158 10.55 6.04 -9.55
C ASP A 158 11.68 5.01 -9.42
N GLU A 159 12.62 5.20 -8.49
CA GLU A 159 13.74 4.27 -8.25
C GLU A 159 13.26 2.87 -7.88
N ILE A 160 12.20 2.75 -7.08
CA ILE A 160 11.62 1.46 -6.70
C ILE A 160 10.68 0.87 -7.75
N GLY A 161 10.34 1.62 -8.81
CA GLY A 161 9.42 1.20 -9.87
C GLY A 161 7.93 1.39 -9.53
N ALA A 162 7.61 2.33 -8.65
CA ALA A 162 6.24 2.68 -8.25
C ALA A 162 5.72 3.98 -8.90
N GLY A 163 6.51 4.62 -9.78
CA GLY A 163 6.17 5.90 -10.40
C GLY A 163 4.91 5.87 -11.26
N ASP A 164 4.60 4.72 -11.89
CA ASP A 164 3.42 4.53 -12.73
C ASP A 164 2.12 4.28 -11.95
N ILE A 165 2.20 4.08 -10.64
CA ILE A 165 1.01 3.82 -9.81
C ILE A 165 0.24 5.14 -9.63
N PRO A 166 -1.10 5.16 -9.83
CA PRO A 166 -1.90 6.35 -9.63
C PRO A 166 -1.67 6.97 -8.24
N GLN A 167 -1.51 8.30 -8.20
CA GLN A 167 -1.27 9.04 -6.96
C GLN A 167 -2.42 10.00 -6.67
N LEU A 168 -2.75 10.16 -5.37
CA LEU A 168 -3.59 11.22 -4.83
C LEU A 168 -2.77 12.01 -3.82
N LEU A 169 -2.59 13.30 -4.05
CA LEU A 169 -1.85 14.16 -3.14
C LEU A 169 -2.70 14.50 -1.90
N VAL A 170 -2.13 14.39 -0.71
CA VAL A 170 -2.81 14.74 0.55
C VAL A 170 -1.99 15.79 1.28
N PHE A 171 -2.48 17.03 1.25
CA PHE A 171 -1.91 18.15 1.98
C PHE A 171 -2.39 18.10 3.44
N ASN A 172 -1.55 17.51 4.30
CA ASN A 172 -1.85 17.32 5.71
C ASN A 172 -1.38 18.51 6.57
N LYS A 173 -1.87 18.56 7.80
CA LYS A 173 -1.59 19.58 8.82
C LYS A 173 -2.14 20.96 8.49
N ILE A 174 -3.31 21.03 7.81
CA ILE A 174 -3.98 22.31 7.51
C ILE A 174 -4.39 23.09 8.77
N ASP A 175 -4.52 22.40 9.91
CA ASP A 175 -4.76 23.00 11.23
C ASP A 175 -3.68 23.99 11.64
N LEU A 176 -2.41 23.79 11.20
CA LEU A 176 -1.32 24.73 11.47
C LEU A 176 -1.41 26.04 10.67
N LEU A 177 -2.17 26.02 9.58
CA LEU A 177 -2.35 27.19 8.67
C LEU A 177 -3.77 27.75 8.70
N GLU A 178 -4.62 27.23 9.61
CA GLU A 178 -6.04 27.61 9.75
C GLU A 178 -6.79 27.56 8.41
N ARG A 179 -6.49 26.53 7.58
CA ARG A 179 -7.12 26.33 6.27
C ARG A 179 -8.29 25.37 6.35
N GLU A 180 -9.30 25.62 5.50
CA GLU A 180 -10.44 24.72 5.34
C GLU A 180 -10.07 23.47 4.53
N PRO A 181 -10.64 22.29 4.85
CA PRO A 181 -10.53 21.09 4.02
C PRO A 181 -11.11 21.34 2.64
N ARG A 182 -10.46 20.79 1.60
CA ARG A 182 -10.96 20.88 0.22
C ARG A 182 -10.41 19.77 -0.66
N ILE A 183 -11.16 19.44 -1.73
CA ILE A 183 -10.70 18.62 -2.85
C ILE A 183 -10.33 19.56 -4.01
N THR A 184 -9.18 19.34 -4.62
CA THR A 184 -8.82 19.93 -5.91
C THR A 184 -8.94 18.85 -6.97
N ARG A 185 -9.41 19.21 -8.16
CA ARG A 185 -9.65 18.28 -9.27
C ARG A 185 -8.78 18.61 -10.46
N ASP A 186 -8.40 17.59 -11.22
CA ASP A 186 -7.68 17.73 -12.48
C ASP A 186 -8.60 18.23 -13.61
N SER A 187 -8.04 18.39 -14.82
CA SER A 187 -8.79 18.82 -16.02
C SER A 187 -9.89 17.85 -16.45
N GLU A 188 -9.85 16.61 -16.01
CA GLU A 188 -10.86 15.58 -16.28
C GLU A 188 -11.90 15.47 -15.15
N GLY A 189 -11.81 16.33 -14.14
CA GLY A 189 -12.72 16.36 -13.00
C GLY A 189 -12.42 15.33 -11.93
N ARG A 190 -11.32 14.57 -12.05
CA ARG A 190 -10.93 13.55 -11.05
C ARG A 190 -10.22 14.21 -9.86
N PRO A 191 -10.42 13.71 -8.63
CA PRO A 191 -9.66 14.19 -7.47
C PRO A 191 -8.15 14.10 -7.72
N ASP A 192 -7.46 15.24 -7.64
CA ASP A 192 -6.01 15.36 -7.78
C ASP A 192 -5.34 15.55 -6.43
N SER A 193 -5.94 16.39 -5.58
CA SER A 193 -5.45 16.56 -4.22
C SER A 193 -6.54 16.82 -3.20
N VAL A 194 -6.27 16.47 -1.92
CA VAL A 194 -7.15 16.73 -0.78
C VAL A 194 -6.37 17.38 0.35
N SER A 195 -6.95 18.42 0.94
CA SER A 195 -6.39 19.11 2.11
C SER A 195 -7.07 18.61 3.38
N VAL A 196 -6.27 18.13 4.34
CA VAL A 196 -6.77 17.48 5.57
C VAL A 196 -5.99 17.89 6.81
N SER A 197 -6.56 17.64 7.98
CA SER A 197 -5.81 17.55 9.23
C SER A 197 -5.97 16.16 9.83
N ALA A 198 -4.93 15.36 9.78
CA ALA A 198 -4.91 14.06 10.45
C ALA A 198 -5.05 14.17 11.97
N LYS A 199 -4.68 15.32 12.56
CA LYS A 199 -4.71 15.57 14.00
C LYS A 199 -6.12 15.69 14.56
N ASN A 200 -6.98 16.43 13.89
CA ASN A 200 -8.35 16.72 14.32
C ASN A 200 -9.43 16.05 13.47
N GLY A 201 -9.04 15.30 12.44
CA GLY A 201 -9.95 14.58 11.55
C GLY A 201 -10.59 15.43 10.45
N ALA A 202 -10.29 16.72 10.35
CA ALA A 202 -10.89 17.60 9.35
C ALA A 202 -10.53 17.15 7.92
N GLY A 203 -11.55 16.96 7.07
CA GLY A 203 -11.42 16.57 5.67
C GLY A 203 -11.17 15.07 5.42
N LEU A 204 -11.29 14.21 6.43
CA LEU A 204 -11.16 12.76 6.24
C LEU A 204 -12.34 12.15 5.47
N ASP A 205 -13.52 12.73 5.58
CA ASP A 205 -14.68 12.44 4.76
C ASP A 205 -14.40 12.73 3.28
N LEU A 206 -13.91 13.93 2.99
CA LEU A 206 -13.49 14.31 1.65
C LEU A 206 -12.39 13.40 1.08
N LEU A 207 -11.46 12.96 1.92
CA LEU A 207 -10.43 12.02 1.51
C LEU A 207 -11.00 10.63 1.17
N ARG A 208 -11.98 10.14 1.94
CA ARG A 208 -12.69 8.89 1.63
C ARG A 208 -13.40 8.97 0.28
N ASP A 209 -14.12 10.07 0.05
CA ASP A 209 -14.81 10.30 -1.22
C ASP A 209 -13.82 10.34 -2.40
N ALA A 210 -12.72 11.08 -2.26
CA ALA A 210 -11.70 11.19 -3.29
C ALA A 210 -11.05 9.84 -3.61
N ILE A 211 -10.79 8.98 -2.62
CA ILE A 211 -10.26 7.63 -2.83
C ILE A 211 -11.30 6.76 -3.52
N GLY A 212 -12.56 6.83 -3.08
CA GLY A 212 -13.67 6.14 -3.72
C GLY A 212 -13.76 6.47 -5.21
N GLU A 213 -13.74 7.76 -5.55
CA GLU A 213 -13.77 8.23 -6.94
C GLU A 213 -12.54 7.76 -7.74
N ARG A 214 -11.34 7.85 -7.16
CA ARG A 214 -10.09 7.45 -7.82
C ARG A 214 -10.03 5.95 -8.06
N LEU A 215 -10.49 5.14 -7.12
CA LEU A 215 -10.54 3.69 -7.25
C LEU A 215 -11.70 3.24 -8.14
N ALA A 216 -12.88 3.86 -8.04
CA ALA A 216 -14.02 3.55 -8.90
C ALA A 216 -13.71 3.82 -10.38
N GLY A 217 -12.94 4.86 -10.71
CA GLY A 217 -12.46 5.13 -12.06
C GLY A 217 -11.52 4.07 -12.63
N ASN A 218 -10.96 3.23 -11.79
CA ASN A 218 -10.09 2.10 -12.17
C ASN A 218 -10.82 0.76 -12.20
N PHE A 219 -12.13 0.75 -11.87
CA PHE A 219 -12.96 -0.45 -11.86
C PHE A 219 -14.14 -0.31 -12.81
N PHE A 220 -14.38 -1.34 -13.59
CA PHE A 220 -15.62 -1.48 -14.34
C PHE A 220 -16.71 -2.01 -13.41
N ARG A 221 -17.83 -1.32 -13.35
CA ARG A 221 -19.06 -1.80 -12.72
C ARG A 221 -20.21 -1.69 -13.71
N GLY A 222 -20.89 -2.78 -13.97
CA GLY A 222 -22.04 -2.77 -14.85
C GLY A 222 -22.61 -4.14 -15.09
N CYS A 223 -23.82 -4.17 -15.64
CA CYS A 223 -24.46 -5.39 -16.09
C CYS A 223 -23.93 -5.78 -17.47
N VAL A 224 -23.62 -7.04 -17.63
CA VAL A 224 -23.13 -7.64 -18.88
C VAL A 224 -24.01 -8.82 -19.24
N GLU A 225 -24.64 -8.74 -20.39
CA GLU A 225 -25.42 -9.86 -20.92
C GLU A 225 -24.50 -10.86 -21.63
N LEU A 226 -24.52 -12.09 -21.20
CA LEU A 226 -23.76 -13.18 -21.80
C LEU A 226 -24.69 -14.19 -22.47
N THR A 227 -24.34 -14.53 -23.69
CA THR A 227 -25.00 -15.62 -24.43
C THR A 227 -24.50 -17.00 -23.94
N PRO A 228 -25.21 -18.08 -24.18
CA PRO A 228 -24.75 -19.44 -23.84
C PRO A 228 -23.40 -19.81 -24.46
N ALA A 229 -23.02 -19.20 -25.60
CA ALA A 229 -21.73 -19.43 -26.26
C ALA A 229 -20.55 -18.80 -25.51
N GLN A 230 -20.79 -17.81 -24.64
CA GLN A 230 -19.77 -17.08 -23.89
C GLN A 230 -19.49 -17.69 -22.50
N GLY A 231 -19.75 -18.98 -22.35
CA GLY A 231 -19.51 -19.70 -21.08
C GLY A 231 -18.06 -19.62 -20.55
N LYS A 232 -17.08 -19.44 -21.45
CA LYS A 232 -15.67 -19.25 -21.03
C LYS A 232 -15.46 -17.90 -20.36
N LEU A 233 -16.04 -16.83 -20.90
CA LEU A 233 -15.98 -15.50 -20.29
C LEU A 233 -16.71 -15.50 -18.94
N ARG A 234 -17.88 -16.12 -18.88
CA ARG A 234 -18.64 -16.31 -17.64
C ARG A 234 -17.78 -17.03 -16.57
N ALA A 235 -17.16 -18.17 -16.94
CA ALA A 235 -16.30 -18.91 -16.02
C ALA A 235 -15.12 -18.07 -15.52
N ALA A 236 -14.46 -17.32 -16.41
CA ALA A 236 -13.35 -16.43 -16.03
C ALA A 236 -13.80 -15.33 -15.06
N LEU A 237 -14.97 -14.72 -15.27
CA LEU A 237 -15.54 -13.72 -14.36
C LEU A 237 -15.83 -14.29 -12.97
N TYR A 238 -16.36 -15.54 -12.91
CA TYR A 238 -16.56 -16.23 -11.63
C TYR A 238 -15.24 -16.61 -10.95
N GLU A 239 -14.26 -17.10 -11.71
CA GLU A 239 -12.94 -17.46 -11.19
C GLU A 239 -12.19 -16.26 -10.61
N MET A 240 -12.40 -15.09 -11.19
CA MET A 240 -11.87 -13.81 -10.70
C MET A 240 -12.69 -13.21 -9.53
N GLY A 241 -13.85 -13.78 -9.19
CA GLY A 241 -14.73 -13.24 -8.15
C GLY A 241 -15.46 -11.94 -8.56
N ALA A 242 -15.44 -11.62 -9.84
CA ALA A 242 -15.95 -10.35 -10.37
C ALA A 242 -17.50 -10.27 -10.39
N VAL A 243 -18.20 -11.38 -10.24
CA VAL A 243 -19.67 -11.46 -10.32
C VAL A 243 -20.28 -11.12 -8.95
N LYS A 244 -21.14 -10.10 -8.91
CA LYS A 244 -21.92 -9.69 -7.72
C LYS A 244 -23.28 -10.37 -7.67
N SER A 245 -23.96 -10.42 -8.82
CA SER A 245 -25.22 -11.14 -9.00
C SER A 245 -25.33 -11.66 -10.41
N GLU A 246 -26.16 -12.69 -10.61
CA GLU A 246 -26.49 -13.26 -11.91
C GLU A 246 -27.99 -13.52 -12.01
N ASP A 247 -28.60 -13.02 -13.07
CA ASP A 247 -29.98 -13.26 -13.42
C ASP A 247 -30.07 -13.99 -14.78
N TRP A 248 -30.90 -15.05 -14.83
CA TRP A 248 -31.08 -15.84 -16.05
C TRP A 248 -32.08 -15.19 -16.98
N LEU A 249 -31.68 -15.00 -18.23
CA LEU A 249 -32.54 -14.43 -19.25
C LEU A 249 -33.42 -15.51 -19.92
N ASN A 250 -34.64 -15.16 -20.28
CA ASN A 250 -35.58 -16.06 -20.92
C ASN A 250 -35.10 -16.67 -22.26
N ALA A 251 -34.11 -16.05 -22.90
CA ALA A 251 -33.47 -16.49 -24.14
C ALA A 251 -32.33 -17.50 -23.94
N GLY A 252 -32.06 -17.94 -22.70
CA GLY A 252 -31.01 -18.92 -22.38
C GLY A 252 -29.64 -18.33 -22.15
N GLY A 253 -29.51 -17.00 -22.00
CA GLY A 253 -28.31 -16.28 -21.55
C GLY A 253 -28.41 -15.91 -20.10
N SER A 254 -27.38 -15.20 -19.58
CA SER A 254 -27.39 -14.61 -18.25
C SER A 254 -26.95 -13.17 -18.28
N GLU A 255 -27.55 -12.34 -17.42
CA GLU A 255 -27.11 -10.99 -17.09
C GLU A 255 -26.31 -11.05 -15.79
N LEU A 256 -25.06 -10.58 -15.84
CA LEU A 256 -24.18 -10.54 -14.68
C LEU A 256 -23.93 -9.09 -14.26
N ASP A 257 -24.19 -8.74 -13.01
CA ASP A 257 -23.64 -7.52 -12.42
C ASP A 257 -22.18 -7.81 -12.02
N ILE A 258 -21.27 -7.17 -12.72
CA ILE A 258 -19.82 -7.40 -12.54
C ILE A 258 -19.12 -6.16 -11.98
N TYR A 259 -18.13 -6.43 -11.17
CA TYR A 259 -17.23 -5.43 -10.59
C TYR A 259 -15.80 -5.96 -10.59
N LEU A 260 -14.94 -5.36 -11.43
CA LEU A 260 -13.55 -5.77 -11.58
C LEU A 260 -12.69 -4.61 -12.10
N PRO A 261 -11.34 -4.68 -11.95
CA PRO A 261 -10.45 -3.68 -12.53
C PRO A 261 -10.69 -3.47 -14.03
N GLU A 262 -10.74 -2.22 -14.48
CA GLU A 262 -10.96 -1.86 -15.90
C GLU A 262 -9.92 -2.51 -16.83
N SER A 263 -8.67 -2.63 -16.37
CA SER A 263 -7.60 -3.34 -17.10
C SER A 263 -7.93 -4.81 -17.32
N ASP A 264 -8.47 -5.48 -16.30
CA ASP A 264 -8.84 -6.88 -16.38
C ASP A 264 -10.08 -7.07 -17.25
N TRP A 265 -11.05 -6.18 -17.14
CA TRP A 265 -12.21 -6.17 -18.02
C TRP A 265 -11.82 -5.99 -19.47
N THR A 266 -10.92 -5.05 -19.77
CA THR A 266 -10.42 -4.82 -21.12
C THR A 266 -9.67 -6.05 -21.67
N ARG A 267 -8.84 -6.69 -20.84
CA ARG A 267 -8.15 -7.93 -21.19
C ARG A 267 -9.12 -9.07 -21.48
N LEU A 268 -10.13 -9.27 -20.63
CA LEU A 268 -11.15 -10.31 -20.84
C LEU A 268 -11.95 -10.07 -22.11
N LYS A 269 -12.35 -8.84 -22.39
CA LYS A 269 -13.03 -8.50 -23.66
C LYS A 269 -12.17 -8.88 -24.87
N GLN A 270 -10.89 -8.54 -24.86
CA GLN A 270 -9.97 -8.88 -25.96
C GLN A 270 -9.77 -10.40 -26.11
N GLN A 271 -9.64 -11.13 -25.01
CA GLN A 271 -9.41 -12.57 -25.02
C GLN A 271 -10.63 -13.40 -25.49
N HIS A 272 -11.84 -12.91 -25.20
CA HIS A 272 -13.08 -13.65 -25.46
C HIS A 272 -13.93 -13.05 -26.56
N GLY A 273 -13.45 -11.98 -27.24
CA GLY A 273 -14.14 -11.36 -28.37
C GLY A 273 -15.47 -10.70 -27.99
N PHE A 274 -15.48 -10.02 -26.86
CA PHE A 274 -16.65 -9.34 -26.30
C PHE A 274 -16.59 -7.82 -26.58
#